data_aab15d2aa5dab9eaade328d9d6dd3836
#
_entry.id   aab15d2aa5dab9eaade328d9d6dd3836
#
_cell.length_a   1.000
_cell.length_b   1.000
_cell.length_c   1.000
_cell.angle_alpha   90.00
_cell.angle_beta   90.00
_cell.angle_gamma   90.00
#
_symmetry.space_group_name_H-M   'P 1'
#
loop_
_entity.id
_entity.type
_entity.pdbx_description
1 polymer ?
#
loop_
_entity_poly.entity_id
_entity_poly.type
_entity_poly.pdbx_seq_one_letter_code
_entity_poly.pdbx_strand_id
1 'polypeptide(L)'
;MNKYSLENYSRPILQMPHGRKKLLLHSCCAPCAGEIMEAVAASDIDTAIFFYNPNIHPKEEYEIRKDENIRFARKLGFDFIDADYDKDNWFDRVKGLENEPERGERCTVCFDMRFERTALYAYENKYDVFATTLGISRWKDLNLSLIHI
;
A
#
# COMPACT_ATOMS: atom_id res chain seq x y z
N MET A 1 10.04 11.37 32.70
CA MET A 1 10.79 11.32 31.43
C MET A 1 10.00 10.53 30.42
N ASN A 2 9.59 11.16 29.35
CA ASN A 2 8.83 10.48 28.30
C ASN A 2 9.81 9.60 27.51
N LYS A 3 9.68 8.29 27.67
CA LYS A 3 10.52 7.26 27.05
C LYS A 3 10.46 7.28 25.51
N TYR A 4 9.56 8.08 24.95
CA TYR A 4 9.26 8.19 23.52
C TYR A 4 9.42 9.63 23.00
N SER A 5 10.35 10.38 23.56
CA SER A 5 10.62 11.71 23.03
C SER A 5 11.17 11.56 21.61
N LEU A 6 10.49 12.20 20.66
CA LEU A 6 10.86 12.19 19.24
C LEU A 6 12.24 12.82 18.96
N GLU A 7 12.79 13.54 19.92
CA GLU A 7 14.07 14.24 19.79
C GLU A 7 15.27 13.33 19.54
N ASN A 8 15.16 12.04 19.97
CA ASN A 8 16.22 11.06 19.81
C ASN A 8 15.85 9.92 18.84
N TYR A 9 14.73 10.07 18.13
CA TYR A 9 14.33 9.05 17.16
C TYR A 9 15.08 9.22 15.85
N SER A 10 15.91 8.23 15.51
CA SER A 10 16.57 8.16 14.22
C SER A 10 15.89 7.09 13.35
N ARG A 11 15.32 7.51 12.22
CA ARG A 11 14.74 6.56 11.27
C ARG A 11 15.86 5.73 10.63
N PRO A 12 15.68 4.39 10.55
CA PRO A 12 16.63 3.58 9.82
C PRO A 12 16.59 3.94 8.32
N ILE A 13 17.75 3.97 7.70
CA ILE A 13 17.84 4.14 6.25
C ILE A 13 17.50 2.81 5.60
N LEU A 14 16.50 2.81 4.74
CA LEU A 14 16.08 1.62 4.02
C LEU A 14 16.95 1.42 2.79
N GLN A 15 17.23 0.17 2.48
CA GLN A 15 17.99 -0.20 1.30
C GLN A 15 17.17 -1.10 0.39
N MET A 16 17.19 -0.79 -0.89
CA MET A 16 16.52 -1.61 -1.89
C MET A 16 17.35 -2.88 -2.17
N PRO A 17 16.67 -4.01 -2.46
CA PRO A 17 17.36 -5.25 -2.83
C PRO A 17 18.26 -5.04 -4.04
N HIS A 18 19.47 -5.60 -3.98
CA HIS A 18 20.43 -5.60 -5.10
C HIS A 18 20.75 -4.21 -5.69
N GLY A 19 20.72 -3.15 -4.87
CA GLY A 19 21.02 -1.79 -5.31
C GLY A 19 19.95 -1.18 -6.23
N ARG A 20 18.77 -1.74 -6.29
CA ARG A 20 17.64 -1.22 -7.06
C ARG A 20 17.19 0.12 -6.48
N LYS A 21 16.63 1.00 -7.33
CA LYS A 21 16.29 2.37 -6.93
C LYS A 21 14.83 2.76 -7.16
N LYS A 22 14.10 2.04 -8.02
CA LYS A 22 12.75 2.42 -8.42
C LYS A 22 11.70 1.52 -7.77
N LEU A 23 10.93 2.09 -6.84
CA LEU A 23 9.94 1.38 -6.03
C LEU A 23 8.51 1.81 -6.40
N LEU A 24 7.63 0.83 -6.61
CA LEU A 24 6.19 1.05 -6.63
C LEU A 24 5.60 0.59 -5.30
N LEU A 25 5.04 1.53 -4.54
CA LEU A 25 4.50 1.26 -3.22
C LEU A 25 2.99 1.34 -3.22
N HIS A 26 2.33 0.19 -3.05
CA HIS A 26 0.88 0.12 -2.90
C HIS A 26 0.46 0.66 -1.53
N SER A 27 -0.52 1.56 -1.49
CA SER A 27 -1.04 2.13 -0.26
C SER A 27 -2.58 2.14 -0.26
N CYS A 28 -3.18 1.78 0.87
CA CYS A 28 -4.63 1.84 1.03
C CYS A 28 -5.09 3.03 1.88
N CYS A 29 -4.35 3.43 2.90
CA CYS A 29 -4.66 4.63 3.66
C CYS A 29 -3.39 5.30 4.17
N ALA A 30 -3.37 6.64 4.15
CA ALA A 30 -2.21 7.41 4.57
C ALA A 30 -1.85 7.22 6.05
N PRO A 31 -2.81 7.21 7.01
CA PRO A 31 -2.46 6.97 8.41
C PRO A 31 -1.75 5.64 8.67
N CYS A 32 -2.10 4.60 7.91
CA CYS A 32 -1.46 3.28 8.05
C CYS A 32 -0.06 3.23 7.42
N ALA A 33 0.17 4.06 6.41
CA ALA A 33 1.38 4.02 5.60
C ALA A 33 2.38 5.12 5.93
N GLY A 34 1.98 6.13 6.72
CA GLY A 34 2.73 7.37 6.90
C GLY A 34 4.18 7.18 7.30
N GLU A 35 4.45 6.36 8.31
CA GLU A 35 5.82 6.14 8.77
C GLU A 35 6.68 5.43 7.71
N ILE A 36 6.13 4.46 7.00
CA ILE A 36 6.85 3.78 5.93
C ILE A 36 7.15 4.75 4.79
N MET A 37 6.18 5.56 4.40
CA MET A 37 6.37 6.56 3.35
C MET A 37 7.46 7.58 3.75
N GLU A 38 7.46 8.03 4.99
CA GLU A 38 8.48 8.95 5.49
C GLU A 38 9.87 8.30 5.53
N ALA A 39 9.95 7.04 5.96
CA ALA A 39 11.21 6.30 5.98
C ALA A 39 11.76 6.09 4.56
N VAL A 40 10.91 5.77 3.59
CA VAL A 40 11.28 5.63 2.18
C VAL A 40 11.76 6.96 1.60
N ALA A 41 11.06 8.07 1.92
CA ALA A 41 11.46 9.39 1.48
C ALA A 41 12.83 9.79 2.03
N ALA A 42 13.11 9.47 3.30
CA ALA A 42 14.39 9.75 3.94
C ALA A 42 15.54 8.87 3.42
N SER A 43 15.23 7.80 2.71
CA SER A 43 16.21 6.82 2.23
C SER A 43 16.63 7.01 0.77
N ASP A 44 16.21 8.09 0.14
CA ASP A 44 16.55 8.45 -1.26
C ASP A 44 16.19 7.34 -2.27
N ILE A 45 14.99 6.80 -2.13
CA ILE A 45 14.45 5.78 -3.03
C ILE A 45 13.44 6.46 -3.98
N ASP A 46 13.63 6.30 -5.28
CA ASP A 46 12.68 6.80 -6.29
C ASP A 46 11.38 6.00 -6.19
N THR A 47 10.33 6.65 -5.67
CA THR A 47 9.10 5.98 -5.27
C THR A 47 7.88 6.62 -5.91
N ALA A 48 6.96 5.79 -6.38
CA ALA A 48 5.61 6.18 -6.74
C ALA A 48 4.62 5.46 -5.82
N ILE A 49 3.59 6.18 -5.40
CA ILE A 49 2.49 5.60 -4.63
C ILE A 49 1.44 5.08 -5.60
N PHE A 50 1.08 3.81 -5.47
CA PHE A 50 0.09 3.13 -6.28
C PHE A 50 -1.19 2.94 -5.49
N PHE A 51 -2.25 3.62 -5.88
CA PHE A 51 -3.53 3.56 -5.21
C PHE A 51 -4.50 2.69 -6.03
N TYR A 52 -4.61 1.42 -5.63
CA TYR A 52 -5.53 0.45 -6.20
C TYR A 52 -6.25 -0.27 -5.06
N ASN A 53 -7.45 0.16 -4.75
CA ASN A 53 -8.20 -0.30 -3.58
C ASN A 53 -9.68 -0.46 -3.91
N PRO A 54 -10.03 -1.46 -4.76
CA PRO A 54 -11.42 -1.67 -5.18
C PRO A 54 -12.34 -2.14 -4.05
N ASN A 55 -11.75 -2.48 -2.91
CA ASN A 55 -12.46 -2.94 -1.73
C ASN A 55 -12.98 -1.81 -0.83
N ILE A 56 -12.62 -0.57 -1.10
CA ILE A 56 -13.07 0.56 -0.26
C ILE A 56 -14.46 1.01 -0.71
N HIS A 57 -15.40 1.00 0.21
CA HIS A 57 -16.80 1.38 0.00
C HIS A 57 -17.31 2.21 1.19
N PRO A 58 -18.27 3.12 0.99
CA PRO A 58 -18.81 3.57 -0.29
C PRO A 58 -17.82 4.44 -1.06
N LYS A 59 -18.23 4.93 -2.23
CA LYS A 59 -17.36 5.76 -3.09
C LYS A 59 -16.85 7.00 -2.37
N GLU A 60 -17.64 7.60 -1.50
CA GLU A 60 -17.24 8.76 -0.71
C GLU A 60 -16.04 8.46 0.17
N GLU A 61 -16.02 7.31 0.83
CA GLU A 61 -14.88 6.87 1.62
C GLU A 61 -13.65 6.59 0.75
N TYR A 62 -13.86 6.00 -0.41
CA TYR A 62 -12.79 5.79 -1.39
C TYR A 62 -12.12 7.10 -1.80
N GLU A 63 -12.92 8.12 -2.11
CA GLU A 63 -12.39 9.43 -2.51
C GLU A 63 -11.64 10.13 -1.38
N ILE A 64 -12.13 10.02 -0.15
CA ILE A 64 -11.46 10.59 1.04
C ILE A 64 -10.07 9.96 1.22
N ARG A 65 -9.99 8.65 1.17
CA ARG A 65 -8.70 7.95 1.33
C ARG A 65 -7.74 8.21 0.19
N LYS A 66 -8.26 8.32 -1.03
CA LYS A 66 -7.46 8.71 -2.18
C LYS A 66 -6.87 10.10 -2.02
N ASP A 67 -7.68 11.08 -1.64
CA ASP A 67 -7.23 12.46 -1.44
C ASP A 67 -6.19 12.58 -0.32
N GLU A 68 -6.34 11.83 0.76
CA GLU A 68 -5.34 11.78 1.83
C GLU A 68 -4.00 11.23 1.31
N ASN A 69 -4.03 10.17 0.51
CA ASN A 69 -2.83 9.60 -0.10
C ASN A 69 -2.17 10.57 -1.07
N ILE A 70 -2.95 11.29 -1.87
CA ILE A 70 -2.43 12.31 -2.79
C ILE A 70 -1.71 13.41 -2.02
N ARG A 71 -2.33 13.94 -0.96
CA ARG A 71 -1.72 15.00 -0.15
C ARG A 71 -0.43 14.53 0.49
N PHE A 72 -0.42 13.32 1.02
CA PHE A 72 0.77 12.77 1.68
C PHE A 72 1.90 12.51 0.68
N ALA A 73 1.59 11.96 -0.47
CA ALA A 73 2.56 11.74 -1.54
C ALA A 73 3.18 13.06 -2.01
N ARG A 74 2.38 14.10 -2.20
CA ARG A 74 2.85 15.44 -2.58
C ARG A 74 3.77 16.04 -1.52
N LYS A 75 3.42 15.89 -0.26
CA LYS A 75 4.23 16.38 0.86
C LYS A 75 5.63 15.76 0.86
N LEU A 76 5.74 14.50 0.50
CA LEU A 76 7.01 13.77 0.47
C LEU A 76 7.72 13.80 -0.88
N GLY A 77 7.12 14.42 -1.89
CA GLY A 77 7.70 14.51 -3.22
C GLY A 77 7.60 13.23 -4.06
N PHE A 78 6.65 12.36 -3.73
CA PHE A 78 6.38 11.13 -4.48
C PHE A 78 5.41 11.36 -5.63
N ASP A 79 5.58 10.61 -6.72
CA ASP A 79 4.56 10.49 -7.74
C ASP A 79 3.37 9.70 -7.20
N PHE A 80 2.18 10.04 -7.68
CA PHE A 80 0.95 9.34 -7.31
C PHE A 80 0.30 8.75 -8.55
N ILE A 81 -0.01 7.46 -8.49
CA ILE A 81 -0.66 6.73 -9.56
C ILE A 81 -2.07 6.35 -9.11
N ASP A 82 -3.06 6.99 -9.73
CA ASP A 82 -4.47 6.72 -9.49
C ASP A 82 -4.91 5.58 -10.41
N ALA A 83 -4.94 4.36 -9.89
CA ALA A 83 -5.45 3.22 -10.62
C ALA A 83 -6.98 3.20 -10.62
N ASP A 84 -7.57 2.42 -11.51
CA ASP A 84 -9.03 2.33 -11.63
C ASP A 84 -9.69 1.88 -10.32
N TYR A 85 -10.88 2.38 -10.05
CA TYR A 85 -11.63 1.96 -8.87
C TYR A 85 -12.10 0.50 -8.93
N ASP A 86 -12.29 -0.08 -10.06
CA ASP A 86 -12.48 -1.52 -10.35
C ASP A 86 -13.37 -2.30 -9.34
N LYS A 87 -14.32 -1.60 -8.72
CA LYS A 87 -15.16 -2.15 -7.65
C LYS A 87 -16.03 -3.33 -8.10
N ASP A 88 -16.50 -3.29 -9.35
CA ASP A 88 -17.37 -4.33 -9.88
C ASP A 88 -16.61 -5.65 -10.04
N ASN A 89 -15.38 -5.61 -10.48
CA ASN A 89 -14.50 -6.78 -10.54
C ASN A 89 -14.22 -7.31 -9.12
N TRP A 90 -14.02 -6.44 -8.14
CA TRP A 90 -13.85 -6.87 -6.75
C TRP A 90 -15.10 -7.58 -6.22
N PHE A 91 -16.29 -7.02 -6.45
CA PHE A 91 -17.54 -7.64 -6.05
C PHE A 91 -17.74 -9.00 -6.71
N ASP A 92 -17.41 -9.13 -7.99
CA ASP A 92 -17.49 -10.41 -8.71
C ASP A 92 -16.55 -11.47 -8.10
N ARG A 93 -15.32 -11.06 -7.78
CA ARG A 93 -14.32 -11.98 -7.22
C ARG A 93 -14.63 -12.43 -5.79
N VAL A 94 -15.29 -11.59 -4.99
CA VAL A 94 -15.64 -11.94 -3.60
C VAL A 94 -17.07 -12.44 -3.45
N LYS A 95 -17.79 -12.62 -4.54
CA LYS A 95 -19.16 -13.12 -4.54
C LYS A 95 -19.24 -14.47 -3.85
N GLY A 96 -20.16 -14.61 -2.89
CA GLY A 96 -20.30 -15.81 -2.07
C GLY A 96 -19.43 -15.81 -0.81
N LEU A 97 -18.56 -14.83 -0.63
CA LEU A 97 -17.64 -14.75 0.51
C LEU A 97 -18.03 -13.62 1.50
N GLU A 98 -19.25 -13.09 1.39
CA GLU A 98 -19.70 -11.92 2.18
C GLU A 98 -19.69 -12.20 3.68
N ASN A 99 -19.90 -13.43 4.09
CA ASN A 99 -19.96 -13.82 5.50
C ASN A 99 -18.62 -14.36 6.03
N GLU A 100 -17.57 -14.34 5.23
CA GLU A 100 -16.26 -14.77 5.67
C GLU A 100 -15.71 -13.83 6.76
N PRO A 101 -15.06 -14.38 7.79
CA PRO A 101 -14.47 -13.56 8.85
C PRO A 101 -13.28 -12.75 8.33
N GLU A 102 -12.87 -11.75 9.11
CA GLU A 102 -11.60 -11.06 8.87
C GLU A 102 -10.46 -12.09 8.82
N ARG A 103 -9.54 -11.94 7.87
CA ARG A 103 -8.48 -12.89 7.53
C ARG A 103 -8.96 -14.20 6.89
N GLY A 104 -10.23 -14.28 6.51
CA GLY A 104 -10.77 -15.43 5.79
C GLY A 104 -10.47 -15.37 4.30
N GLU A 105 -11.21 -16.19 3.54
CA GLU A 105 -11.01 -16.35 2.09
C GLU A 105 -11.24 -15.05 1.32
N ARG A 106 -12.21 -14.22 1.73
CA ARG A 106 -12.45 -12.91 1.11
C ARG A 106 -11.22 -12.01 1.22
N CYS A 107 -10.55 -11.99 2.36
CA CYS A 107 -9.31 -11.22 2.54
C CYS A 107 -8.20 -11.73 1.63
N THR A 108 -8.08 -13.04 1.46
CA THR A 108 -7.10 -13.65 0.55
C THR A 108 -7.34 -13.20 -0.89
N VAL A 109 -8.57 -13.29 -1.38
CA VAL A 109 -8.94 -12.84 -2.73
C VAL A 109 -8.63 -11.34 -2.91
N CYS A 110 -8.95 -10.54 -1.92
CA CYS A 110 -8.71 -9.10 -1.94
C CYS A 110 -7.22 -8.75 -1.97
N PHE A 111 -6.39 -9.46 -1.21
CA PHE A 111 -4.93 -9.31 -1.26
C PHE A 111 -4.39 -9.68 -2.64
N ASP A 112 -4.74 -10.85 -3.14
CA ASP A 112 -4.27 -11.36 -4.43
C ASP A 112 -4.59 -10.39 -5.56
N MET A 113 -5.81 -9.88 -5.59
CA MET A 113 -6.25 -8.92 -6.59
C MET A 113 -5.40 -7.64 -6.56
N ARG A 114 -5.16 -7.09 -5.38
CA ARG A 114 -4.38 -5.86 -5.23
C ARG A 114 -2.90 -6.07 -5.56
N PHE A 115 -2.32 -7.17 -5.10
CA PHE A 115 -0.92 -7.51 -5.40
C PHE A 115 -0.71 -7.81 -6.87
N GLU A 116 -1.59 -8.58 -7.48
CA GLU A 116 -1.52 -8.90 -8.91
C GLU A 116 -1.50 -7.64 -9.76
N ARG A 117 -2.40 -6.71 -9.50
CA ARG A 117 -2.48 -5.45 -10.24
C ARG A 117 -1.24 -4.59 -10.01
N THR A 118 -0.76 -4.51 -8.78
CA THR A 118 0.47 -3.77 -8.45
C THR A 118 1.68 -4.36 -9.16
N ALA A 119 1.83 -5.67 -9.14
CA ALA A 119 2.93 -6.37 -9.80
C ALA A 119 2.90 -6.17 -11.32
N LEU A 120 1.72 -6.26 -11.94
CA LEU A 120 1.55 -6.04 -13.38
C LEU A 120 1.93 -4.60 -13.76
N TYR A 121 1.46 -3.62 -13.01
CA TYR A 121 1.79 -2.22 -13.26
C TYR A 121 3.29 -1.98 -13.13
N ALA A 122 3.91 -2.54 -12.09
CA ALA A 122 5.34 -2.43 -11.86
C ALA A 122 6.13 -3.02 -13.02
N TYR A 123 5.74 -4.19 -13.50
CA TYR A 123 6.38 -4.85 -14.63
C TYR A 123 6.23 -4.03 -15.92
N GLU A 124 5.02 -3.60 -16.24
CA GLU A 124 4.71 -2.84 -17.46
C GLU A 124 5.42 -1.50 -17.49
N ASN A 125 5.63 -0.87 -16.35
CA ASN A 125 6.21 0.47 -16.22
C ASN A 125 7.65 0.46 -15.72
N LYS A 126 8.29 -0.70 -15.72
CA LYS A 126 9.72 -0.87 -15.44
C LYS A 126 10.15 -0.41 -14.03
N TYR A 127 9.32 -0.67 -13.03
CA TYR A 127 9.72 -0.53 -11.65
C TYR A 127 10.58 -1.73 -11.24
N ASP A 128 11.62 -1.47 -10.47
CA ASP A 128 12.56 -2.52 -10.05
C ASP A 128 11.98 -3.40 -8.95
N VAL A 129 11.20 -2.82 -8.07
CA VAL A 129 10.61 -3.47 -6.90
C VAL A 129 9.20 -2.93 -6.68
N PHE A 130 8.31 -3.77 -6.22
CA PHE A 130 7.02 -3.32 -5.68
C PHE A 130 6.85 -3.83 -4.25
N ALA A 131 6.09 -3.09 -3.46
CA ALA A 131 5.79 -3.42 -2.08
C ALA A 131 4.40 -2.91 -1.70
N THR A 132 3.95 -3.26 -0.51
CA THR A 132 2.66 -2.82 -0.01
C THR A 132 2.75 -2.40 1.45
N THR A 133 1.85 -1.51 1.84
CA THR A 133 1.65 -1.13 3.24
C THR A 133 0.62 -2.01 3.96
N LEU A 134 0.06 -3.01 3.29
CA LEU A 134 -1.00 -3.85 3.87
C LEU A 134 -0.57 -4.66 5.09
N GLY A 135 0.70 -4.98 5.23
CA GLY A 135 1.23 -5.72 6.37
C GLY A 135 1.32 -4.92 7.66
N ILE A 136 1.08 -3.61 7.64
CA ILE A 136 1.20 -2.73 8.81
C ILE A 136 -0.04 -2.83 9.71
N SER A 137 -1.21 -2.99 9.11
CA SER A 137 -2.47 -3.07 9.86
C SER A 137 -2.55 -4.36 10.65
N ARG A 138 -2.88 -4.25 11.95
CA ARG A 138 -3.12 -5.42 12.81
C ARG A 138 -4.27 -6.32 12.33
N TRP A 139 -5.13 -5.81 11.48
CA TRP A 139 -6.27 -6.54 10.90
C TRP A 139 -5.91 -7.29 9.63
N LYS A 140 -4.69 -7.15 9.11
CA LYS A 140 -4.23 -7.83 7.90
C LYS A 140 -3.42 -9.07 8.25
N ASP A 141 -3.52 -10.06 7.39
CA ASP A 141 -2.73 -11.28 7.56
C ASP A 141 -1.29 -11.03 7.07
N LEU A 142 -0.35 -11.02 8.01
CA LEU A 142 1.05 -10.77 7.70
C LEU A 142 1.64 -11.86 6.80
N ASN A 143 1.17 -13.10 6.94
CA ASN A 143 1.64 -14.20 6.09
C ASN A 143 1.25 -13.98 4.63
N LEU A 144 0.03 -13.49 4.37
CA LEU A 144 -0.38 -13.13 3.01
C LEU A 144 0.48 -12.00 2.45
N SER A 145 0.76 -11.00 3.26
CA SER A 145 1.63 -9.88 2.88
C SER A 145 3.04 -10.36 2.50
N LEU A 146 3.62 -11.24 3.30
CA LEU A 146 4.97 -11.76 3.08
C LEU A 146 5.10 -12.68 1.86
N ILE A 147 4.04 -13.40 1.50
CA ILE A 147 4.04 -14.25 0.31
C ILE A 147 4.22 -13.43 -0.96
N HIS A 148 3.75 -12.19 -0.97
CA HIS A 148 3.74 -11.33 -2.15
C HIS A 148 4.90 -10.33 -2.20
N ILE A 149 5.72 -10.29 -1.17
CA ILE A 149 6.93 -9.48 -1.14
C ILE A 149 8.11 -10.31 -1.66
#